data_829adda8f6e6331cd2df4cb5dd54c24e
#
_entry.id   829adda8f6e6331cd2df4cb5dd54c24e
#
_cell.length_a   1.000
_cell.length_b   1.000
_cell.length_c   1.000
_cell.angle_alpha   90.00
_cell.angle_beta   90.00
_cell.angle_gamma   90.00
#
_symmetry.space_group_name_H-M   'P 1'
#
loop_
_entity.id
_entity.type
_entity.pdbx_description
1 polymer ?
#
loop_
_entity_poly.entity_id
_entity_poly.type
_entity_poly.pdbx_seq_one_letter_code
_entity_poly.pdbx_strand_id
1 'polypeptide(L)'
;MENGEPEYLSVGDPARRIAIRARAGTSPGLFWLGGFKSDMKGTKAVALGEHAAKTGRAFIRFDYSGHGESGGKFEDGTISQWLEESLAVFKTRARGSQIVIGSSMGGWMALLLARALANDPSLAPDAKLAGLTLIAPAPDFTEELMWKNFSDEVRKQIETTGQWERPSVYGDPPYAITKGLIEDGRKHLLLGSPIQVKCPVRILQGVLDPDVPWQHAMKLVSCLAQDDVTMTLVKDGDHRLSRPEDIERLLKTVDELAGEVSAKP
;
A
#
# COMPACT_ATOMS: atom_id res chain seq x y z
N MET A 1 -12.43 14.67 -13.42
CA MET A 1 -12.71 13.67 -14.46
C MET A 1 -11.85 12.45 -14.18
N GLU A 2 -12.41 11.44 -13.49
CA GLU A 2 -11.63 10.26 -13.02
C GLU A 2 -11.40 9.18 -14.09
N ASN A 3 -11.98 9.32 -15.26
CA ASN A 3 -11.87 8.36 -16.39
C ASN A 3 -11.01 8.89 -17.54
N GLY A 4 -10.24 9.95 -17.32
CA GLY A 4 -9.31 10.48 -18.31
C GLY A 4 -8.06 9.61 -18.45
N GLU A 5 -7.26 9.88 -19.50
CA GLU A 5 -5.93 9.31 -19.66
C GLU A 5 -5.07 9.62 -18.40
N PRO A 6 -4.23 8.69 -17.93
CA PRO A 6 -3.36 8.94 -16.79
C PRO A 6 -2.26 9.95 -17.16
N GLU A 7 -1.86 10.73 -16.19
CA GLU A 7 -0.60 11.47 -16.27
C GLU A 7 0.56 10.50 -16.01
N TYR A 8 1.75 10.84 -16.53
CA TYR A 8 2.93 10.00 -16.33
C TYR A 8 4.06 10.77 -15.65
N LEU A 9 4.69 10.12 -14.68
CA LEU A 9 5.89 10.58 -14.01
C LEU A 9 7.05 9.63 -14.35
N SER A 10 8.22 10.20 -14.66
CA SER A 10 9.45 9.43 -14.83
C SER A 10 10.19 9.34 -13.51
N VAL A 11 10.48 8.13 -13.03
CA VAL A 11 11.09 7.89 -11.71
C VAL A 11 12.28 6.94 -11.82
N GLY A 12 13.36 7.25 -11.12
CA GLY A 12 14.56 6.40 -11.00
C GLY A 12 15.52 6.44 -12.20
N ASP A 13 16.57 5.65 -12.09
CA ASP A 13 17.57 5.42 -13.14
C ASP A 13 17.91 3.91 -13.19
N PRO A 14 17.52 3.19 -14.26
CA PRO A 14 16.83 3.68 -15.46
C PRO A 14 15.41 4.18 -15.17
N ALA A 15 14.95 5.14 -15.95
CA ALA A 15 13.69 5.81 -15.75
C ALA A 15 12.50 4.86 -15.98
N ARG A 16 11.62 4.76 -14.98
CA ARG A 16 10.35 4.01 -15.01
C ARG A 16 9.19 4.98 -15.21
N ARG A 17 8.30 4.67 -16.13
CA ARG A 17 7.12 5.48 -16.45
C ARG A 17 5.97 5.09 -15.53
N ILE A 18 5.58 5.97 -14.61
CA ILE A 18 4.56 5.74 -13.58
C ILE A 18 3.27 6.45 -13.96
N ALA A 19 2.20 5.67 -14.12
CA ALA A 19 0.87 6.16 -14.44
C ALA A 19 0.16 6.66 -13.18
N ILE A 20 -0.36 7.88 -13.21
CA ILE A 20 -0.98 8.56 -12.07
C ILE A 20 -2.35 9.12 -12.46
N ARG A 21 -3.33 8.99 -11.58
CA ARG A 21 -4.57 9.75 -11.62
C ARG A 21 -4.67 10.59 -10.37
N ALA A 22 -4.74 11.90 -10.56
CA ALA A 22 -4.84 12.85 -9.48
C ALA A 22 -6.06 13.76 -9.66
N ARG A 23 -6.74 14.02 -8.56
CA ARG A 23 -7.83 14.98 -8.45
C ARG A 23 -7.44 16.05 -7.42
N ALA A 24 -7.54 17.31 -7.80
CA ALA A 24 -7.44 18.41 -6.84
C ALA A 24 -8.70 18.47 -5.95
N GLY A 25 -8.52 18.94 -4.72
CA GLY A 25 -9.61 19.07 -3.75
C GLY A 25 -9.14 19.58 -2.41
N THR A 26 -9.99 19.45 -1.40
CA THR A 26 -9.71 19.91 -0.03
C THR A 26 -8.78 18.96 0.72
N SER A 27 -8.11 19.48 1.74
CA SER A 27 -7.30 18.74 2.71
C SER A 27 -8.18 18.31 3.90
N PRO A 28 -7.90 17.16 4.56
CA PRO A 28 -6.87 16.20 4.17
C PRO A 28 -7.21 15.48 2.86
N GLY A 29 -6.22 15.41 1.96
CA GLY A 29 -6.32 14.63 0.74
C GLY A 29 -6.14 13.13 1.01
N LEU A 30 -6.49 12.30 0.04
CA LEU A 30 -6.37 10.86 0.10
C LEU A 30 -5.28 10.39 -0.88
N PHE A 31 -4.40 9.50 -0.44
CA PHE A 31 -3.31 8.96 -1.24
C PHE A 31 -3.36 7.43 -1.20
N TRP A 32 -3.62 6.81 -2.34
CA TRP A 32 -3.81 5.37 -2.47
C TRP A 32 -2.53 4.62 -2.86
N LEU A 33 -2.24 3.53 -2.14
CA LEU A 33 -1.18 2.57 -2.41
C LEU A 33 -1.77 1.18 -2.62
N GLY A 34 -1.63 0.67 -3.85
CA GLY A 34 -2.17 -0.62 -4.28
C GLY A 34 -1.44 -1.82 -3.69
N GLY A 35 -2.06 -2.99 -3.78
CA GLY A 35 -1.46 -4.27 -3.39
C GLY A 35 -0.60 -4.88 -4.50
N PHE A 36 0.09 -5.97 -4.15
CA PHE A 36 0.90 -6.78 -5.07
C PHE A 36 0.02 -7.34 -6.20
N LYS A 37 0.44 -7.15 -7.45
CA LYS A 37 -0.34 -7.50 -8.66
C LYS A 37 -1.72 -6.84 -8.77
N SER A 38 -1.92 -5.73 -8.10
CA SER A 38 -3.14 -4.94 -8.20
C SER A 38 -2.89 -3.68 -9.03
N ASP A 39 -3.95 -3.06 -9.52
CA ASP A 39 -3.87 -1.78 -10.23
C ASP A 39 -4.74 -0.70 -9.58
N MET A 40 -4.55 0.55 -10.02
CA MET A 40 -5.28 1.71 -9.51
C MET A 40 -6.75 1.78 -9.94
N LYS A 41 -7.23 0.80 -10.73
CA LYS A 41 -8.64 0.65 -11.17
C LYS A 41 -9.40 -0.38 -10.32
N GLY A 42 -8.73 -1.01 -9.34
CA GLY A 42 -9.35 -1.96 -8.43
C GLY A 42 -10.49 -1.34 -7.61
N THR A 43 -11.42 -2.16 -7.15
CA THR A 43 -12.69 -1.77 -6.48
C THR A 43 -12.49 -0.72 -5.40
N LYS A 44 -11.51 -0.92 -4.49
CA LYS A 44 -11.25 0.02 -3.39
C LYS A 44 -10.74 1.37 -3.87
N ALA A 45 -9.81 1.37 -4.84
CA ALA A 45 -9.26 2.59 -5.41
C ALA A 45 -10.30 3.43 -6.15
N VAL A 46 -11.20 2.76 -6.89
CA VAL A 46 -12.33 3.43 -7.59
C VAL A 46 -13.32 3.99 -6.57
N ALA A 47 -13.74 3.20 -5.57
CA ALA A 47 -14.67 3.64 -4.54
C ALA A 47 -14.13 4.86 -3.75
N LEU A 48 -12.85 4.86 -3.39
CA LEU A 48 -12.19 5.99 -2.74
C LEU A 48 -12.17 7.24 -3.64
N GLY A 49 -11.94 7.08 -4.94
CA GLY A 49 -11.98 8.18 -5.89
C GLY A 49 -13.36 8.79 -6.02
N GLU A 50 -14.40 7.96 -6.19
CA GLU A 50 -15.79 8.41 -6.22
C GLU A 50 -16.19 9.12 -4.92
N HIS A 51 -15.75 8.59 -3.79
CA HIS A 51 -15.99 9.18 -2.48
C HIS A 51 -15.28 10.53 -2.34
N ALA A 52 -14.01 10.62 -2.73
CA ALA A 52 -13.26 11.87 -2.75
C ALA A 52 -13.93 12.93 -3.65
N ALA A 53 -14.50 12.51 -4.79
CA ALA A 53 -15.27 13.38 -5.66
C ALA A 53 -16.53 13.92 -4.98
N LYS A 54 -17.28 13.07 -4.28
CA LYS A 54 -18.50 13.44 -3.55
C LYS A 54 -18.23 14.36 -2.36
N THR A 55 -17.10 14.15 -1.66
CA THR A 55 -16.72 14.95 -0.49
C THR A 55 -15.84 16.17 -0.82
N GLY A 56 -15.48 16.35 -2.11
CA GLY A 56 -14.64 17.46 -2.56
C GLY A 56 -13.16 17.34 -2.16
N ARG A 57 -12.69 16.18 -1.68
CA ARG A 57 -11.31 15.95 -1.26
C ARG A 57 -10.37 15.76 -2.44
N ALA A 58 -9.10 16.15 -2.23
CA ALA A 58 -8.02 15.73 -3.13
C ALA A 58 -7.85 14.20 -3.08
N PHE A 59 -7.53 13.58 -4.22
CA PHE A 59 -7.27 12.15 -4.30
C PHE A 59 -6.17 11.83 -5.30
N ILE A 60 -5.25 10.96 -4.93
CA ILE A 60 -4.15 10.49 -5.78
C ILE A 60 -4.12 8.98 -5.73
N ARG A 61 -4.07 8.35 -6.91
CA ARG A 61 -3.82 6.92 -7.10
C ARG A 61 -2.86 6.72 -8.26
N PHE A 62 -2.05 5.70 -8.21
CA PHE A 62 -1.08 5.39 -9.26
C PHE A 62 -0.81 3.89 -9.32
N ASP A 63 -0.22 3.45 -10.41
CA ASP A 63 0.30 2.10 -10.57
C ASP A 63 1.81 2.10 -10.35
N TYR A 64 2.31 1.13 -9.59
CA TYR A 64 3.76 0.89 -9.53
C TYR A 64 4.29 0.41 -10.89
N SER A 65 5.60 0.52 -11.11
CA SER A 65 6.21 -0.12 -12.26
C SER A 65 5.87 -1.62 -12.31
N GLY A 66 5.63 -2.14 -13.52
CA GLY A 66 5.17 -3.50 -13.73
C GLY A 66 3.70 -3.79 -13.35
N HIS A 67 2.93 -2.76 -12.96
CA HIS A 67 1.50 -2.86 -12.64
C HIS A 67 0.66 -1.98 -13.55
N GLY A 68 -0.57 -2.40 -13.81
CA GLY A 68 -1.62 -1.62 -14.48
C GLY A 68 -1.17 -0.88 -15.73
N GLU A 69 -1.25 0.47 -15.70
CA GLU A 69 -0.92 1.34 -16.83
C GLU A 69 0.52 1.91 -16.77
N SER A 70 1.27 1.56 -15.73
CA SER A 70 2.69 1.91 -15.63
C SER A 70 3.58 1.05 -16.51
N GLY A 71 4.75 1.58 -16.87
CA GLY A 71 5.75 0.85 -17.63
C GLY A 71 6.52 -0.15 -16.79
N GLY A 72 7.44 -0.89 -17.45
CA GLY A 72 8.25 -1.93 -16.82
C GLY A 72 7.62 -3.30 -16.84
N LYS A 73 8.37 -4.31 -16.35
CA LYS A 73 7.88 -5.67 -16.18
C LYS A 73 7.67 -5.94 -14.70
N PHE A 74 6.66 -6.72 -14.37
CA PHE A 74 6.36 -7.08 -12.99
C PHE A 74 7.52 -7.83 -12.32
N GLU A 75 8.21 -8.67 -13.07
CA GLU A 75 9.34 -9.49 -12.62
C GLU A 75 10.56 -8.66 -12.21
N ASP A 76 10.69 -7.43 -12.75
CA ASP A 76 11.78 -6.51 -12.41
C ASP A 76 11.50 -5.72 -11.12
N GLY A 77 10.26 -5.82 -10.59
CA GLY A 77 9.81 -5.04 -9.45
C GLY A 77 10.44 -5.45 -8.12
N THR A 78 10.77 -4.47 -7.30
CA THR A 78 11.31 -4.66 -5.94
C THR A 78 10.65 -3.70 -4.94
N ILE A 79 10.77 -4.01 -3.66
CA ILE A 79 10.25 -3.15 -2.59
C ILE A 79 10.91 -1.76 -2.60
N SER A 80 12.24 -1.71 -2.85
CA SER A 80 12.98 -0.45 -2.98
C SER A 80 12.46 0.42 -4.13
N GLN A 81 12.21 -0.17 -5.31
CA GLN A 81 11.71 0.56 -6.47
C GLN A 81 10.29 1.10 -6.22
N TRP A 82 9.39 0.28 -5.70
CA TRP A 82 8.02 0.69 -5.43
C TRP A 82 7.93 1.73 -4.31
N LEU A 83 8.86 1.70 -3.35
CA LEU A 83 8.99 2.76 -2.33
C LEU A 83 9.50 4.07 -2.95
N GLU A 84 10.52 4.03 -3.80
CA GLU A 84 11.02 5.19 -4.54
C GLU A 84 9.92 5.85 -5.37
N GLU A 85 9.13 5.05 -6.09
CA GLU A 85 7.98 5.51 -6.88
C GLU A 85 6.89 6.13 -6.00
N SER A 86 6.57 5.50 -4.87
CA SER A 86 5.60 6.03 -3.89
C SER A 86 6.03 7.40 -3.36
N LEU A 87 7.29 7.54 -2.99
CA LEU A 87 7.87 8.81 -2.51
C LEU A 87 7.88 9.87 -3.61
N ALA A 88 8.26 9.51 -4.84
CA ALA A 88 8.28 10.42 -5.97
C ALA A 88 6.88 10.95 -6.32
N VAL A 89 5.87 10.06 -6.36
CA VAL A 89 4.47 10.46 -6.60
C VAL A 89 3.95 11.32 -5.44
N PHE A 90 4.21 10.92 -4.19
CA PHE A 90 3.81 11.70 -3.01
C PHE A 90 4.42 13.10 -3.04
N LYS A 91 5.74 13.23 -3.25
CA LYS A 91 6.46 14.50 -3.34
C LYS A 91 5.91 15.42 -4.43
N THR A 92 5.61 14.85 -5.60
CA THR A 92 5.26 15.65 -6.79
C THR A 92 3.78 16.01 -6.86
N ARG A 93 2.89 15.19 -6.29
CA ARG A 93 1.43 15.32 -6.44
C ARG A 93 0.69 15.65 -5.15
N ALA A 94 1.16 15.21 -3.98
CA ALA A 94 0.49 15.48 -2.72
C ALA A 94 0.69 16.95 -2.28
N ARG A 95 -0.34 17.53 -1.68
CA ARG A 95 -0.32 18.89 -1.12
C ARG A 95 -1.09 18.94 0.19
N GLY A 96 -0.56 19.67 1.17
CA GLY A 96 -1.19 19.77 2.49
C GLY A 96 -1.23 18.46 3.26
N SER A 97 -2.16 18.32 4.19
CA SER A 97 -2.34 17.09 4.98
C SER A 97 -2.89 15.96 4.09
N GLN A 98 -2.33 14.76 4.26
CA GLN A 98 -2.68 13.56 3.50
C GLN A 98 -3.00 12.40 4.43
N ILE A 99 -4.06 11.66 4.14
CA ILE A 99 -4.31 10.32 4.65
C ILE A 99 -3.81 9.33 3.60
N VAL A 100 -2.81 8.54 3.97
CA VAL A 100 -2.29 7.49 3.10
C VAL A 100 -3.07 6.20 3.37
N ILE A 101 -3.62 5.62 2.30
CA ILE A 101 -4.46 4.43 2.34
C ILE A 101 -3.74 3.31 1.60
N GLY A 102 -3.36 2.25 2.31
CA GLY A 102 -2.60 1.14 1.75
C GLY A 102 -3.30 -0.20 1.89
N SER A 103 -3.40 -0.97 0.81
CA SER A 103 -3.97 -2.32 0.84
C SER A 103 -2.91 -3.39 0.62
N SER A 104 -2.87 -4.41 1.49
CA SER A 104 -1.93 -5.52 1.39
C SER A 104 -0.46 -5.03 1.32
N MET A 105 0.29 -5.31 0.25
CA MET A 105 1.61 -4.71 -0.01
C MET A 105 1.59 -3.18 0.13
N GLY A 106 0.52 -2.52 -0.36
CA GLY A 106 0.36 -1.07 -0.20
C GLY A 106 0.34 -0.61 1.26
N GLY A 107 -0.08 -1.47 2.18
CA GLY A 107 0.03 -1.24 3.62
C GLY A 107 1.51 -1.22 4.07
N TRP A 108 2.34 -2.10 3.54
CA TRP A 108 3.78 -2.06 3.79
C TRP A 108 4.41 -0.80 3.20
N MET A 109 4.08 -0.47 1.94
CA MET A 109 4.54 0.78 1.31
C MET A 109 4.13 2.01 2.10
N ALA A 110 2.92 2.05 2.66
CA ALA A 110 2.44 3.16 3.50
C ALA A 110 3.28 3.33 4.77
N LEU A 111 3.63 2.23 5.43
CA LEU A 111 4.50 2.23 6.62
C LEU A 111 5.93 2.68 6.28
N LEU A 112 6.48 2.20 5.16
CA LEU A 112 7.82 2.59 4.70
C LEU A 112 7.87 4.07 4.29
N LEU A 113 6.84 4.56 3.58
CA LEU A 113 6.69 5.97 3.23
C LEU A 113 6.58 6.82 4.51
N ALA A 114 5.76 6.42 5.47
CA ALA A 114 5.63 7.11 6.76
C ALA A 114 6.98 7.20 7.50
N ARG A 115 7.72 6.09 7.56
CA ARG A 115 9.06 6.05 8.17
C ARG A 115 10.04 6.97 7.46
N ALA A 116 10.03 6.99 6.13
CA ALA A 116 10.90 7.87 5.35
C ALA A 116 10.60 9.35 5.62
N LEU A 117 9.33 9.76 5.59
CA LEU A 117 8.90 11.13 5.87
C LEU A 117 9.13 11.55 7.32
N ALA A 118 9.02 10.63 8.28
CA ALA A 118 9.31 10.89 9.69
C ALA A 118 10.80 11.15 9.94
N ASN A 119 11.67 10.49 9.16
CA ASN A 119 13.13 10.66 9.23
C ASN A 119 13.62 11.87 8.44
N ASP A 120 13.01 12.17 7.31
CA ASP A 120 13.36 13.32 6.47
C ASP A 120 12.09 13.98 5.89
N PRO A 121 11.51 14.97 6.61
CA PRO A 121 10.34 15.71 6.11
C PRO A 121 10.59 16.48 4.81
N SER A 122 11.86 16.76 4.45
CA SER A 122 12.19 17.47 3.21
C SER A 122 11.91 16.65 1.94
N LEU A 123 11.67 15.33 2.10
CA LEU A 123 11.24 14.47 0.99
C LEU A 123 9.88 14.89 0.40
N ALA A 124 9.03 15.59 1.18
CA ALA A 124 7.74 16.08 0.70
C ALA A 124 7.42 17.46 1.32
N PRO A 125 8.11 18.54 0.90
CA PRO A 125 8.00 19.86 1.56
C PRO A 125 6.60 20.47 1.48
N ASP A 126 5.81 20.10 0.48
CA ASP A 126 4.46 20.64 0.23
C ASP A 126 3.34 19.75 0.82
N ALA A 127 3.68 18.60 1.39
CA ALA A 127 2.71 17.65 1.91
C ALA A 127 3.13 17.09 3.28
N LYS A 128 2.13 16.79 4.12
CA LYS A 128 2.31 16.20 5.45
C LYS A 128 1.49 14.92 5.56
N LEU A 129 2.09 13.85 6.02
CA LEU A 129 1.36 12.66 6.42
C LEU A 129 0.56 12.97 7.70
N ALA A 130 -0.77 12.85 7.63
CA ALA A 130 -1.67 13.15 8.72
C ALA A 130 -2.31 11.91 9.34
N GLY A 131 -2.41 10.80 8.59
CA GLY A 131 -2.96 9.54 9.07
C GLY A 131 -2.74 8.39 8.11
N LEU A 132 -2.87 7.16 8.61
CA LEU A 132 -2.81 5.93 7.84
C LEU A 132 -4.12 5.15 7.95
N THR A 133 -4.63 4.65 6.81
CA THR A 133 -5.66 3.60 6.78
C THR A 133 -5.09 2.39 6.06
N LEU A 134 -4.98 1.27 6.76
CA LEU A 134 -4.35 0.06 6.27
C LEU A 134 -5.38 -1.05 6.13
N ILE A 135 -5.46 -1.69 4.97
CA ILE A 135 -6.44 -2.73 4.65
C ILE A 135 -5.69 -4.04 4.42
N ALA A 136 -5.93 -5.05 5.27
CA ALA A 136 -5.23 -6.33 5.24
C ALA A 136 -3.70 -6.13 5.07
N PRO A 137 -3.04 -5.27 5.90
CA PRO A 137 -1.66 -4.86 5.67
C PRO A 137 -0.70 -6.04 5.74
N ALA A 138 0.20 -6.12 4.77
CA ALA A 138 1.17 -7.20 4.64
C ALA A 138 2.63 -6.69 4.77
N PRO A 139 3.04 -6.02 5.88
CA PRO A 139 4.45 -5.69 6.06
C PRO A 139 5.29 -6.96 6.05
N ASP A 140 6.51 -6.86 5.50
CA ASP A 140 7.47 -7.96 5.44
C ASP A 140 6.96 -9.23 4.71
N PHE A 141 5.93 -9.10 3.84
CA PHE A 141 5.26 -10.28 3.25
C PHE A 141 6.21 -11.17 2.46
N THR A 142 7.24 -10.61 1.83
CA THR A 142 8.23 -11.37 1.05
C THR A 142 9.00 -12.36 1.92
N GLU A 143 9.28 -12.01 3.16
CA GLU A 143 9.95 -12.88 4.13
C GLU A 143 8.95 -13.68 4.97
N GLU A 144 8.00 -12.97 5.63
CA GLU A 144 7.14 -13.58 6.65
C GLU A 144 6.02 -14.46 6.06
N LEU A 145 5.44 -14.05 4.92
CA LEU A 145 4.29 -14.71 4.31
C LEU A 145 4.64 -15.53 3.06
N MET A 146 5.79 -15.26 2.42
CA MET A 146 6.26 -16.02 1.27
C MET A 146 7.45 -16.89 1.63
N TRP A 147 8.64 -16.36 1.80
CA TRP A 147 9.87 -17.13 1.93
C TRP A 147 9.81 -18.16 3.06
N LYS A 148 9.35 -17.78 4.24
CA LYS A 148 9.24 -18.70 5.39
C LYS A 148 8.26 -19.86 5.17
N ASN A 149 7.27 -19.67 4.30
CA ASN A 149 6.23 -20.66 4.01
C ASN A 149 6.48 -21.46 2.73
N PHE A 150 7.51 -21.12 1.95
CA PHE A 150 7.88 -21.90 0.78
C PHE A 150 8.52 -23.23 1.17
N SER A 151 8.25 -24.29 0.39
CA SER A 151 8.96 -25.55 0.53
C SER A 151 10.44 -25.41 0.17
N ASP A 152 11.26 -26.36 0.60
CA ASP A 152 12.70 -26.36 0.28
C ASP A 152 12.95 -26.43 -1.24
N GLU A 153 12.08 -27.13 -1.97
CA GLU A 153 12.14 -27.22 -3.44
C GLU A 153 11.91 -25.86 -4.10
N VAL A 154 10.89 -25.11 -3.64
CA VAL A 154 10.58 -23.75 -4.15
C VAL A 154 11.71 -22.79 -3.83
N ARG A 155 12.23 -22.81 -2.59
CA ARG A 155 13.40 -21.98 -2.21
C ARG A 155 14.61 -22.29 -3.07
N LYS A 156 14.94 -23.58 -3.23
CA LYS A 156 16.04 -24.02 -4.08
C LYS A 156 15.85 -23.60 -5.54
N GLN A 157 14.64 -23.70 -6.06
CA GLN A 157 14.33 -23.21 -7.41
C GLN A 157 14.61 -21.70 -7.53
N ILE A 158 14.08 -20.86 -6.62
CA ILE A 158 14.33 -19.42 -6.62
C ILE A 158 15.82 -19.10 -6.53
N GLU A 159 16.56 -19.81 -5.68
CA GLU A 159 18.01 -19.62 -5.50
C GLU A 159 18.81 -19.98 -6.74
N THR A 160 18.43 -21.04 -7.45
CA THR A 160 19.19 -21.58 -8.59
C THR A 160 18.80 -21.00 -9.93
N THR A 161 17.51 -20.72 -10.17
CA THR A 161 16.98 -20.22 -11.44
C THR A 161 16.64 -18.72 -11.41
N GLY A 162 16.65 -18.10 -10.22
CA GLY A 162 16.31 -16.70 -10.02
C GLY A 162 14.81 -16.43 -9.81
N GLN A 163 13.93 -17.41 -10.04
CA GLN A 163 12.48 -17.23 -9.89
C GLN A 163 11.71 -18.53 -9.73
N TRP A 164 10.46 -18.40 -9.27
CA TRP A 164 9.47 -19.46 -9.23
C TRP A 164 8.11 -18.93 -9.70
N GLU A 165 7.45 -19.68 -10.59
CA GLU A 165 6.11 -19.36 -11.05
C GLU A 165 5.07 -19.82 -10.02
N ARG A 166 4.50 -18.84 -9.30
CA ARG A 166 3.44 -19.10 -8.32
C ARG A 166 2.11 -19.29 -9.02
N PRO A 167 1.42 -20.44 -8.86
CA PRO A 167 0.05 -20.60 -9.32
C PRO A 167 -0.88 -19.59 -8.64
N SER A 168 -1.81 -18.98 -9.41
CA SER A 168 -2.83 -18.13 -8.85
C SER A 168 -3.97 -18.98 -8.28
N VAL A 169 -4.41 -18.67 -7.07
CA VAL A 169 -5.60 -19.27 -6.44
C VAL A 169 -6.90 -18.58 -6.86
N TYR A 170 -6.80 -17.43 -7.56
CA TYR A 170 -7.93 -16.60 -7.98
C TYR A 170 -8.29 -16.76 -9.47
N GLY A 171 -7.67 -17.71 -10.17
CA GLY A 171 -7.91 -17.96 -11.61
C GLY A 171 -7.13 -17.05 -12.56
N ASP A 172 -6.30 -16.17 -12.04
CA ASP A 172 -5.38 -15.35 -12.84
C ASP A 172 -4.21 -16.22 -13.37
N PRO A 173 -3.49 -15.80 -14.42
CA PRO A 173 -2.27 -16.46 -14.85
C PRO A 173 -1.24 -16.57 -13.72
N PRO A 174 -0.41 -17.64 -13.71
CA PRO A 174 0.74 -17.74 -12.81
C PRO A 174 1.63 -16.50 -12.91
N TYR A 175 2.36 -16.20 -11.85
CA TYR A 175 3.26 -15.04 -11.83
C TYR A 175 4.57 -15.36 -11.11
N ALA A 176 5.64 -14.74 -11.58
CA ALA A 176 6.96 -14.98 -11.04
C ALA A 176 7.15 -14.32 -9.65
N ILE A 177 7.64 -15.11 -8.71
CA ILE A 177 8.27 -14.63 -7.48
C ILE A 177 9.78 -14.70 -7.71
N THR A 178 10.43 -13.54 -7.76
CA THR A 178 11.85 -13.46 -8.11
C THR A 178 12.73 -13.44 -6.87
N LYS A 179 13.95 -13.94 -7.04
CA LYS A 179 15.01 -13.83 -6.02
C LYS A 179 15.27 -12.37 -5.64
N GLY A 180 15.27 -11.48 -6.66
CA GLY A 180 15.46 -10.03 -6.46
C GLY A 180 14.41 -9.42 -5.54
N LEU A 181 13.12 -9.77 -5.71
CA LEU A 181 12.04 -9.31 -4.85
C LEU A 181 12.24 -9.76 -3.38
N ILE A 182 12.59 -11.02 -3.17
CA ILE A 182 12.82 -11.58 -1.81
C ILE A 182 14.03 -10.91 -1.14
N GLU A 183 15.17 -10.85 -1.84
CA GLU A 183 16.40 -10.28 -1.29
C GLU A 183 16.27 -8.77 -1.03
N ASP A 184 15.60 -8.05 -1.91
CA ASP A 184 15.36 -6.62 -1.73
C ASP A 184 14.39 -6.35 -0.58
N GLY A 185 13.32 -7.15 -0.45
CA GLY A 185 12.36 -7.03 0.65
C GLY A 185 13.01 -7.14 2.03
N ARG A 186 14.06 -7.97 2.17
CA ARG A 186 14.83 -8.11 3.42
C ARG A 186 15.49 -6.81 3.90
N LYS A 187 15.75 -5.85 3.00
CA LYS A 187 16.30 -4.53 3.36
C LYS A 187 15.27 -3.63 4.03
N HIS A 188 14.00 -3.97 3.95
CA HIS A 188 12.87 -3.14 4.35
C HIS A 188 12.03 -3.71 5.49
N LEU A 189 12.49 -4.76 6.17
CA LEU A 189 11.75 -5.40 7.26
C LEU A 189 11.40 -4.42 8.38
N LEU A 190 10.19 -4.53 8.90
CA LEU A 190 9.61 -3.66 9.91
C LEU A 190 9.25 -4.39 11.20
N LEU A 191 8.77 -5.63 11.11
CA LEU A 191 8.15 -6.36 12.23
C LEU A 191 9.15 -6.91 13.28
N GLY A 192 10.41 -6.54 13.16
CA GLY A 192 11.47 -6.90 14.13
C GLY A 192 11.76 -5.82 15.18
N SER A 193 11.15 -4.63 15.08
CA SER A 193 11.44 -3.48 15.96
C SER A 193 10.23 -2.54 16.04
N PRO A 194 10.21 -1.60 17.02
CA PRO A 194 9.16 -0.57 17.08
C PRO A 194 9.12 0.28 15.80
N ILE A 195 7.91 0.48 15.29
CA ILE A 195 7.64 1.28 14.09
C ILE A 195 7.04 2.62 14.55
N GLN A 196 7.66 3.73 14.18
CA GLN A 196 7.17 5.07 14.46
C GLN A 196 6.66 5.72 13.17
N VAL A 197 5.35 5.95 13.09
CA VAL A 197 4.72 6.64 11.95
C VAL A 197 4.28 8.07 12.28
N LYS A 198 4.21 8.42 13.57
CA LYS A 198 3.90 9.75 14.12
C LYS A 198 2.54 10.30 13.66
N CYS A 199 1.59 9.43 13.36
CA CYS A 199 0.22 9.79 12.99
C CYS A 199 -0.75 8.69 13.40
N PRO A 200 -2.06 8.98 13.54
CA PRO A 200 -3.08 7.96 13.79
C PRO A 200 -3.10 6.87 12.71
N VAL A 201 -3.32 5.63 13.12
CA VAL A 201 -3.40 4.46 12.25
C VAL A 201 -4.73 3.74 12.44
N ARG A 202 -5.43 3.46 11.34
CA ARG A 202 -6.67 2.67 11.31
C ARG A 202 -6.45 1.44 10.46
N ILE A 203 -6.68 0.25 11.02
CA ILE A 203 -6.46 -1.04 10.36
C ILE A 203 -7.78 -1.76 10.17
N LEU A 204 -8.06 -2.22 8.95
CA LEU A 204 -9.17 -3.10 8.62
C LEU A 204 -8.60 -4.47 8.23
N GLN A 205 -8.99 -5.55 8.95
CA GLN A 205 -8.46 -6.89 8.73
C GLN A 205 -9.58 -7.93 8.68
N GLY A 206 -9.59 -8.75 7.63
CA GLY A 206 -10.45 -9.92 7.52
C GLY A 206 -9.95 -11.07 8.40
N VAL A 207 -10.86 -11.74 9.13
CA VAL A 207 -10.50 -12.92 9.94
C VAL A 207 -10.34 -14.17 9.08
N LEU A 208 -11.06 -14.23 7.94
CA LEU A 208 -10.98 -15.34 6.97
C LEU A 208 -9.98 -15.04 5.83
N ASP A 209 -9.05 -14.11 6.03
CA ASP A 209 -8.01 -13.78 5.06
C ASP A 209 -6.98 -14.93 4.96
N PRO A 210 -6.90 -15.62 3.81
CA PRO A 210 -5.97 -16.73 3.62
C PRO A 210 -4.55 -16.27 3.26
N ASP A 211 -4.37 -15.03 2.78
CA ASP A 211 -3.09 -14.50 2.32
C ASP A 211 -2.34 -13.77 3.44
N VAL A 212 -3.06 -13.01 4.26
CA VAL A 212 -2.51 -12.27 5.41
C VAL A 212 -3.32 -12.63 6.66
N PRO A 213 -2.90 -13.63 7.41
CA PRO A 213 -3.57 -14.02 8.66
C PRO A 213 -3.72 -12.83 9.61
N TRP A 214 -4.88 -12.67 10.27
CA TRP A 214 -5.12 -11.56 11.18
C TRP A 214 -4.08 -11.44 12.31
N GLN A 215 -3.42 -12.54 12.67
CA GLN A 215 -2.30 -12.56 13.62
C GLN A 215 -1.10 -11.74 13.11
N HIS A 216 -0.89 -11.68 11.79
CA HIS A 216 0.13 -10.83 11.18
C HIS A 216 -0.18 -9.34 11.38
N ALA A 217 -1.44 -8.94 11.23
CA ALA A 217 -1.89 -7.59 11.55
C ALA A 217 -1.78 -7.28 13.06
N MET A 218 -2.02 -8.25 13.95
CA MET A 218 -1.79 -8.08 15.38
C MET A 218 -0.31 -7.88 15.71
N LYS A 219 0.60 -8.60 15.02
CA LYS A 219 2.04 -8.37 15.15
C LYS A 219 2.42 -6.95 14.75
N LEU A 220 1.83 -6.43 13.65
CA LEU A 220 2.00 -5.04 13.27
C LEU A 220 1.53 -4.07 14.36
N VAL A 221 0.32 -4.28 14.92
CA VAL A 221 -0.22 -3.44 16.02
C VAL A 221 0.76 -3.41 17.19
N SER A 222 1.35 -4.54 17.57
CA SER A 222 2.32 -4.59 18.67
C SER A 222 3.62 -3.83 18.37
N CYS A 223 3.99 -3.68 17.10
CA CYS A 223 5.14 -2.88 16.68
C CYS A 223 4.83 -1.36 16.64
N LEU A 224 3.55 -0.98 16.47
CA LEU A 224 3.08 0.41 16.49
C LEU A 224 2.72 0.92 17.90
N ALA A 225 3.46 0.49 18.90
CA ALA A 225 3.11 0.63 20.33
C ALA A 225 3.04 2.07 20.86
N GLN A 226 3.54 3.05 20.12
CA GLN A 226 3.56 4.47 20.55
C GLN A 226 2.57 5.33 19.77
N ASP A 227 1.84 4.75 18.83
CA ASP A 227 0.92 5.48 17.95
C ASP A 227 -0.54 5.27 18.39
N ASP A 228 -1.42 6.19 17.99
CA ASP A 228 -2.88 6.02 18.10
C ASP A 228 -3.32 4.99 17.05
N VAL A 229 -3.49 3.74 17.47
CA VAL A 229 -3.81 2.60 16.61
C VAL A 229 -5.16 2.01 16.96
N THR A 230 -6.04 1.93 15.98
CA THR A 230 -7.30 1.16 16.07
C THR A 230 -7.34 0.10 14.99
N MET A 231 -7.64 -1.14 15.36
CA MET A 231 -7.84 -2.24 14.43
C MET A 231 -9.26 -2.79 14.50
N THR A 232 -9.92 -2.88 13.35
CA THR A 232 -11.22 -3.52 13.17
C THR A 232 -11.05 -4.89 12.54
N LEU A 233 -11.46 -5.94 13.25
CA LEU A 233 -11.53 -7.30 12.73
C LEU A 233 -12.90 -7.55 12.11
N VAL A 234 -12.92 -7.92 10.81
CA VAL A 234 -14.12 -8.31 10.08
C VAL A 234 -14.19 -9.83 10.09
N LYS A 235 -15.10 -10.40 10.88
CA LYS A 235 -15.12 -11.83 11.19
C LYS A 235 -15.25 -12.71 9.95
N ASP A 236 -16.08 -12.31 9.00
CA ASP A 236 -16.34 -13.00 7.73
C ASP A 236 -15.62 -12.36 6.54
N GLY A 237 -14.69 -11.43 6.80
CA GLY A 237 -13.91 -10.74 5.78
C GLY A 237 -12.77 -11.60 5.24
N ASP A 238 -12.59 -11.55 3.93
CA ASP A 238 -11.47 -12.14 3.19
C ASP A 238 -10.30 -11.14 3.03
N HIS A 239 -9.27 -11.52 2.26
CA HIS A 239 -8.13 -10.65 1.95
C HIS A 239 -8.52 -9.38 1.19
N ARG A 240 -9.50 -9.48 0.32
CA ARG A 240 -9.88 -8.38 -0.57
C ARG A 240 -10.63 -7.27 0.19
N LEU A 241 -11.46 -7.62 1.17
CA LEU A 241 -12.35 -6.67 1.86
C LEU A 241 -13.00 -5.71 0.86
N SER A 242 -13.68 -6.27 -0.14
CA SER A 242 -14.21 -5.53 -1.29
C SER A 242 -15.71 -5.74 -1.52
N ARG A 243 -16.42 -6.42 -0.61
CA ARG A 243 -17.88 -6.48 -0.62
C ARG A 243 -18.46 -5.08 -0.37
N PRO A 244 -19.72 -4.80 -0.75
CA PRO A 244 -20.33 -3.48 -0.51
C PRO A 244 -20.18 -2.98 0.93
N GLU A 245 -20.43 -3.85 1.92
CA GLU A 245 -20.30 -3.54 3.35
C GLU A 245 -18.85 -3.29 3.80
N ASP A 246 -17.86 -3.91 3.14
CA ASP A 246 -16.45 -3.66 3.41
C ASP A 246 -16.01 -2.32 2.85
N ILE A 247 -16.50 -1.96 1.66
CA ILE A 247 -16.27 -0.64 1.05
C ILE A 247 -16.90 0.45 1.91
N GLU A 248 -18.15 0.27 2.35
CA GLU A 248 -18.79 1.23 3.25
C GLU A 248 -17.98 1.45 4.54
N ARG A 249 -17.48 0.35 5.14
CA ARG A 249 -16.62 0.39 6.33
C ARG A 249 -15.33 1.15 6.06
N LEU A 250 -14.69 0.90 4.91
CA LEU A 250 -13.47 1.61 4.50
C LEU A 250 -13.74 3.13 4.38
N LEU A 251 -14.78 3.53 3.65
CA LEU A 251 -15.11 4.93 3.46
C LEU A 251 -15.43 5.63 4.78
N LYS A 252 -16.20 4.98 5.65
CA LYS A 252 -16.49 5.48 7.00
C LYS A 252 -15.22 5.65 7.83
N THR A 253 -14.32 4.67 7.82
CA THR A 253 -13.03 4.74 8.55
C THR A 253 -12.18 5.91 8.05
N VAL A 254 -12.14 6.14 6.73
CA VAL A 254 -11.41 7.28 6.14
C VAL A 254 -12.03 8.62 6.54
N ASP A 255 -13.37 8.73 6.56
CA ASP A 255 -14.07 9.97 6.96
C ASP A 255 -13.86 10.29 8.44
N GLU A 256 -13.96 9.29 9.31
CA GLU A 256 -13.70 9.44 10.74
C GLU A 256 -12.26 9.92 10.99
N LEU A 257 -11.28 9.26 10.35
CA LEU A 257 -9.88 9.68 10.45
C LEU A 257 -9.67 11.09 9.88
N ALA A 258 -10.31 11.43 8.77
CA ALA A 258 -10.22 12.76 8.18
C ALA A 258 -10.79 13.84 9.10
N GLY A 259 -11.88 13.55 9.81
CA GLY A 259 -12.43 14.42 10.85
C GLY A 259 -11.46 14.64 12.02
N GLU A 260 -10.89 13.54 12.53
CA GLU A 260 -9.93 13.56 13.64
C GLU A 260 -8.68 14.40 13.32
N VAL A 261 -8.09 14.22 12.14
CA VAL A 261 -6.85 14.95 11.76
C VAL A 261 -7.12 16.40 11.38
N SER A 262 -8.33 16.71 10.94
CA SER A 262 -8.74 18.11 10.68
C SER A 262 -9.01 18.91 11.96
N ALA A 263 -9.38 18.25 13.05
CA ALA A 263 -9.65 18.87 14.34
C ALA A 263 -8.39 19.13 15.18
N LYS A 264 -7.26 18.51 14.81
CA LYS A 264 -5.96 18.75 15.48
C LYS A 264 -5.31 20.00 14.87
N PRO A 265 -4.95 21.03 15.67
CA PRO A 265 -4.35 22.27 15.19
C PRO A 265 -2.97 22.08 14.56
#